data_10b8a0b60b3cdbce2ebe595040a6e18d
#
_entry.id   10b8a0b60b3cdbce2ebe595040a6e18d
#
_cell.length_a   1.000
_cell.length_b   1.000
_cell.length_c   1.000
_cell.angle_alpha   90.00
_cell.angle_beta   90.00
_cell.angle_gamma   90.00
#
_symmetry.space_group_name_H-M   'P 1'
#
loop_
_entity.id
_entity.type
_entity.pdbx_description
1 polymer ?
#
loop_
_entity_poly.entity_id
_entity_poly.type
_entity_poly.pdbx_seq_one_letter_code
_entity_poly.pdbx_strand_id
1 'polypeptide(L)'
;VKDTSRIQEIIINGAECEPFITSDYREFMENPDDVVEGILRVKKFLEMDEVYVGIENNKPEAIGSLRQLAAVSAPEVEVVPLKVQYPQGSEKHLIAALTGREVPSGGLPIDVGAIVQNVGTALAVYDAVQKNKPLIERVVTVTGPSLVRQANLKVRIGTAVSELLDYCGGLPADTGKVIAGGPMMGRAMAHLGAPVVKGMSAVLVLPESASRRMPEQSCIRCGKCVSVC
;
A
#
# COMPACT_ATOMS: atom_id res chain seq x y z
N VAL A 1 20.47 -8.22 -10.33
CA VAL A 1 19.35 -8.42 -11.24
C VAL A 1 18.80 -9.79 -10.98
N LYS A 2 17.50 -9.87 -10.66
CA LYS A 2 16.83 -11.14 -10.47
C LYS A 2 16.59 -11.79 -11.84
N ASP A 3 16.72 -13.11 -11.89
CA ASP A 3 16.40 -13.87 -13.09
C ASP A 3 14.90 -13.78 -13.38
N THR A 4 14.54 -13.03 -14.42
CA THR A 4 13.14 -12.82 -14.82
C THR A 4 12.52 -14.04 -15.49
N SER A 5 13.33 -15.00 -15.95
CA SER A 5 12.83 -16.25 -16.57
C SER A 5 12.02 -17.12 -15.61
N ARG A 6 12.14 -16.88 -14.30
CA ARG A 6 11.38 -17.61 -13.27
C ARG A 6 10.03 -16.99 -12.96
N ILE A 7 9.72 -15.81 -13.50
CA ILE A 7 8.44 -15.13 -13.27
C ILE A 7 7.37 -15.82 -14.12
N GLN A 8 6.26 -16.15 -13.49
CA GLN A 8 5.07 -16.75 -14.11
C GLN A 8 3.86 -15.82 -13.97
N GLU A 9 3.84 -14.99 -12.95
CA GLU A 9 2.70 -14.13 -12.63
C GLU A 9 3.14 -12.78 -12.08
N ILE A 10 2.42 -11.74 -12.50
CA ILE A 10 2.52 -10.38 -11.96
C ILE A 10 1.29 -10.12 -11.11
N ILE A 11 1.48 -9.67 -9.90
CA ILE A 11 0.43 -9.27 -8.98
C ILE A 11 0.59 -7.81 -8.63
N ILE A 12 -0.44 -7.02 -8.89
CA ILE A 12 -0.54 -5.64 -8.44
C ILE A 12 -1.31 -5.62 -7.13
N ASN A 13 -0.63 -5.16 -6.10
CA ASN A 13 -1.17 -5.05 -4.76
C ASN A 13 -1.96 -3.74 -4.61
N GLY A 14 -3.27 -3.85 -4.66
CA GLY A 14 -4.23 -2.82 -4.30
C GLY A 14 -5.00 -3.12 -3.00
N ALA A 15 -4.56 -4.17 -2.28
CA ALA A 15 -5.10 -4.50 -0.97
C ALA A 15 -4.47 -3.59 0.09
N GLU A 16 -5.08 -2.45 0.32
CA GLU A 16 -4.67 -1.44 1.29
C GLU A 16 -5.23 -1.82 2.67
N CYS A 17 -4.65 -2.90 3.27
CA CYS A 17 -5.16 -3.51 4.49
C CYS A 17 -4.80 -2.78 5.79
N GLU A 18 -3.91 -1.79 5.76
CA GLU A 18 -3.59 -0.95 6.92
C GLU A 18 -4.76 -0.03 7.25
N PRO A 19 -5.30 -0.08 8.48
CA PRO A 19 -6.35 0.85 8.89
C PRO A 19 -5.94 2.31 8.72
N PHE A 20 -6.90 3.17 8.40
CA PHE A 20 -6.77 4.61 8.19
C PHE A 20 -6.05 5.05 6.90
N ILE A 21 -5.39 4.16 6.17
CA ILE A 21 -4.70 4.52 4.93
C ILE A 21 -5.67 4.42 3.75
N THR A 22 -5.60 5.39 2.83
CA THR A 22 -6.43 5.45 1.61
C THR A 22 -5.65 6.00 0.41
N SER A 23 -4.33 6.04 0.46
CA SER A 23 -3.48 6.55 -0.62
C SER A 23 -3.60 5.74 -1.91
N ASP A 24 -3.57 4.41 -1.81
CA ASP A 24 -3.64 3.52 -2.95
C ASP A 24 -5.05 3.52 -3.58
N TYR A 25 -6.10 3.57 -2.74
CA TYR A 25 -7.48 3.74 -3.20
C TYR A 25 -7.66 5.03 -4.02
N ARG A 26 -7.06 6.14 -3.58
CA ARG A 26 -7.12 7.42 -4.32
C ARG A 26 -6.42 7.33 -5.66
N GLU A 27 -5.29 6.62 -5.75
CA GLU A 27 -4.61 6.40 -7.04
C GLU A 27 -5.50 5.64 -8.03
N PHE A 28 -6.22 4.61 -7.59
CA PHE A 28 -7.19 3.90 -8.43
C PHE A 28 -8.35 4.79 -8.88
N MET A 29 -8.82 5.69 -8.02
CA MET A 29 -9.99 6.53 -8.32
C MET A 29 -9.65 7.77 -9.14
N GLU A 30 -8.46 8.34 -8.96
CA GLU A 30 -8.08 9.60 -9.61
C GLU A 30 -7.26 9.40 -10.89
N ASN A 31 -6.53 8.29 -11.00
CA ASN A 31 -5.64 8.01 -12.11
C ASN A 31 -5.81 6.57 -12.67
N PRO A 32 -7.04 6.05 -12.88
CA PRO A 32 -7.25 4.66 -13.26
C PRO A 32 -6.58 4.28 -14.58
N ASP A 33 -6.64 5.16 -15.59
CA ASP A 33 -6.01 4.95 -16.90
C ASP A 33 -4.49 4.87 -16.78
N ASP A 34 -3.87 5.81 -16.06
CA ASP A 34 -2.43 5.87 -15.86
C ASP A 34 -1.92 4.65 -15.07
N VAL A 35 -2.72 4.17 -14.11
CA VAL A 35 -2.41 2.92 -13.36
C VAL A 35 -2.44 1.72 -14.29
N VAL A 36 -3.49 1.55 -15.09
CA VAL A 36 -3.61 0.43 -16.04
C VAL A 36 -2.49 0.46 -17.08
N GLU A 37 -2.19 1.63 -17.64
CA GLU A 37 -1.07 1.81 -18.55
C GLU A 37 0.28 1.43 -17.91
N GLY A 38 0.48 1.82 -16.64
CA GLY A 38 1.66 1.42 -15.88
C GLY A 38 1.78 -0.10 -15.70
N ILE A 39 0.66 -0.75 -15.39
CA ILE A 39 0.57 -2.22 -15.30
C ILE A 39 0.95 -2.86 -16.63
N LEU A 40 0.40 -2.38 -17.72
CA LEU A 40 0.72 -2.88 -19.08
C LEU A 40 2.20 -2.71 -19.46
N ARG A 41 2.84 -1.62 -18.99
CA ARG A 41 4.30 -1.44 -19.19
C ARG A 41 5.12 -2.47 -18.42
N VAL A 42 4.76 -2.74 -17.16
CA VAL A 42 5.41 -3.78 -16.34
C VAL A 42 5.21 -5.15 -16.98
N LYS A 43 3.99 -5.48 -17.39
CA LYS A 43 3.65 -6.71 -18.10
C LYS A 43 4.49 -6.91 -19.35
N LYS A 44 4.52 -5.88 -20.20
CA LYS A 44 5.29 -5.91 -21.46
C LYS A 44 6.80 -6.08 -21.22
N PHE A 45 7.34 -5.37 -20.22
CA PHE A 45 8.76 -5.47 -19.88
C PHE A 45 9.16 -6.87 -19.40
N LEU A 46 8.26 -7.56 -18.71
CA LEU A 46 8.48 -8.91 -18.18
C LEU A 46 8.00 -10.03 -19.12
N GLU A 47 7.45 -9.67 -20.28
CA GLU A 47 6.94 -10.60 -21.31
C GLU A 47 5.89 -11.58 -20.77
N MET A 48 4.98 -11.06 -19.90
CA MET A 48 3.91 -11.86 -19.28
C MET A 48 2.60 -11.77 -20.08
N ASP A 49 1.77 -12.80 -20.01
CA ASP A 49 0.47 -12.82 -20.70
C ASP A 49 -0.64 -12.20 -19.85
N GLU A 50 -0.63 -12.41 -18.54
CA GLU A 50 -1.67 -11.98 -17.61
C GLU A 50 -1.11 -11.24 -16.40
N VAL A 51 -1.93 -10.37 -15.81
CA VAL A 51 -1.65 -9.65 -14.57
C VAL A 51 -2.86 -9.67 -13.66
N TYR A 52 -2.67 -9.99 -12.39
CA TYR A 52 -3.70 -9.90 -11.36
C TYR A 52 -3.61 -8.59 -10.60
N VAL A 53 -4.76 -7.94 -10.39
CA VAL A 53 -4.88 -6.76 -9.52
C VAL A 53 -5.77 -7.13 -8.33
N GLY A 54 -5.18 -7.29 -7.14
CA GLY A 54 -5.92 -7.63 -5.93
C GLY A 54 -6.41 -6.37 -5.21
N ILE A 55 -7.73 -6.22 -5.02
CA ILE A 55 -8.35 -5.09 -4.32
C ILE A 55 -9.33 -5.63 -3.29
N GLU A 56 -9.33 -5.11 -2.06
CA GLU A 56 -10.29 -5.52 -1.04
C GLU A 56 -11.74 -5.18 -1.44
N ASN A 57 -12.67 -6.09 -1.16
CA ASN A 57 -14.08 -6.00 -1.58
C ASN A 57 -14.89 -4.89 -0.89
N ASN A 58 -14.31 -4.20 0.09
CA ASN A 58 -14.85 -2.96 0.66
C ASN A 58 -14.62 -1.71 -0.22
N LYS A 59 -13.99 -1.88 -1.39
CA LYS A 59 -13.72 -0.82 -2.37
C LYS A 59 -14.41 -1.13 -3.72
N PRO A 60 -15.76 -1.28 -3.74
CA PRO A 60 -16.50 -1.72 -4.93
C PRO A 60 -16.38 -0.75 -6.10
N GLU A 61 -16.23 0.55 -5.83
CA GLU A 61 -16.08 1.59 -6.85
C GLU A 61 -14.77 1.43 -7.62
N ALA A 62 -13.65 1.22 -6.92
CA ALA A 62 -12.34 0.98 -7.56
C ALA A 62 -12.36 -0.31 -8.38
N ILE A 63 -12.94 -1.39 -7.82
CA ILE A 63 -13.08 -2.67 -8.53
C ILE A 63 -13.92 -2.49 -9.80
N GLY A 64 -15.06 -1.80 -9.70
CA GLY A 64 -15.97 -1.56 -10.83
C GLY A 64 -15.30 -0.73 -11.93
N SER A 65 -14.67 0.39 -11.56
CA SER A 65 -13.97 1.27 -12.48
C SER A 65 -12.84 0.55 -13.22
N LEU A 66 -11.98 -0.16 -12.50
CA LEU A 66 -10.86 -0.87 -13.11
C LEU A 66 -11.32 -2.04 -14.00
N ARG A 67 -12.38 -2.77 -13.61
CA ARG A 67 -12.93 -3.83 -14.45
C ARG A 67 -13.50 -3.29 -15.75
N GLN A 68 -14.21 -2.17 -15.72
CA GLN A 68 -14.72 -1.54 -16.94
C GLN A 68 -13.58 -1.10 -17.85
N LEU A 69 -12.56 -0.47 -17.29
CA LEU A 69 -11.40 -0.02 -18.03
C LEU A 69 -10.61 -1.21 -18.60
N ALA A 70 -10.36 -2.23 -17.80
CA ALA A 70 -9.67 -3.45 -18.25
C ALA A 70 -10.41 -4.14 -19.39
N ALA A 71 -11.73 -4.28 -19.31
CA ALA A 71 -12.53 -4.91 -20.35
C ALA A 71 -12.42 -4.21 -21.73
N VAL A 72 -12.13 -2.91 -21.74
CA VAL A 72 -12.02 -2.11 -22.97
C VAL A 72 -10.58 -2.02 -23.49
N SER A 73 -9.62 -1.79 -22.61
CA SER A 73 -8.25 -1.40 -22.98
C SER A 73 -7.15 -2.39 -22.58
N ALA A 74 -7.45 -3.32 -21.66
CA ALA A 74 -6.45 -4.21 -21.06
C ALA A 74 -7.07 -5.56 -20.63
N PRO A 75 -7.65 -6.36 -21.56
CA PRO A 75 -8.38 -7.58 -21.23
C PRO A 75 -7.52 -8.64 -20.50
N GLU A 76 -6.22 -8.52 -20.57
CA GLU A 76 -5.24 -9.34 -19.87
C GLU A 76 -5.02 -8.95 -18.38
N VAL A 77 -5.67 -7.89 -17.92
CA VAL A 77 -5.62 -7.45 -16.51
C VAL A 77 -6.86 -7.97 -15.78
N GLU A 78 -6.67 -8.96 -14.92
CA GLU A 78 -7.74 -9.51 -14.09
C GLU A 78 -7.84 -8.78 -12.75
N VAL A 79 -8.99 -8.14 -12.49
CA VAL A 79 -9.27 -7.46 -11.21
C VAL A 79 -9.99 -8.41 -10.26
N VAL A 80 -9.31 -8.84 -9.22
CA VAL A 80 -9.79 -9.84 -8.25
C VAL A 80 -10.22 -9.17 -6.93
N PRO A 81 -11.49 -9.29 -6.53
CA PRO A 81 -11.94 -8.81 -5.23
C PRO A 81 -11.42 -9.72 -4.11
N LEU A 82 -10.74 -9.14 -3.15
CA LEU A 82 -10.17 -9.83 -2.01
C LEU A 82 -11.04 -9.64 -0.75
N LYS A 83 -10.99 -10.62 0.14
CA LYS A 83 -11.64 -10.51 1.45
C LYS A 83 -10.94 -9.45 2.30
N VAL A 84 -11.73 -8.59 2.96
CA VAL A 84 -11.21 -7.63 3.94
C VAL A 84 -10.70 -8.37 5.17
N GLN A 85 -9.40 -8.40 5.32
CA GLN A 85 -8.74 -8.97 6.50
C GLN A 85 -7.30 -8.48 6.58
N TYR A 86 -6.75 -8.42 7.79
CA TYR A 86 -5.33 -8.12 7.98
C TYR A 86 -4.56 -9.43 8.21
N PRO A 87 -3.43 -9.66 7.53
CA PRO A 87 -2.67 -8.79 6.61
C PRO A 87 -2.85 -9.15 5.11
N GLN A 88 -4.03 -8.96 4.55
CA GLN A 88 -4.35 -9.32 3.14
C GLN A 88 -3.40 -8.69 2.11
N GLY A 89 -2.91 -7.45 2.37
CA GLY A 89 -1.93 -6.77 1.53
C GLY A 89 -0.47 -7.22 1.76
N SER A 90 -0.22 -8.15 2.67
CA SER A 90 1.10 -8.77 2.80
C SER A 90 1.42 -9.57 1.55
N GLU A 91 2.61 -9.35 0.98
CA GLU A 91 3.04 -9.93 -0.29
C GLU A 91 2.79 -11.45 -0.37
N LYS A 92 3.17 -12.20 0.67
CA LYS A 92 3.01 -13.66 0.70
C LYS A 92 1.55 -14.10 0.84
N HIS A 93 0.75 -13.38 1.64
CA HIS A 93 -0.67 -13.68 1.79
C HIS A 93 -1.44 -13.35 0.51
N LEU A 94 -1.08 -12.26 -0.16
CA LEU A 94 -1.68 -11.87 -1.42
C LEU A 94 -1.41 -12.92 -2.52
N ILE A 95 -0.17 -13.42 -2.60
CA ILE A 95 0.18 -14.51 -3.54
C ILE A 95 -0.69 -15.74 -3.26
N ALA A 96 -0.77 -16.19 -1.99
CA ALA A 96 -1.57 -17.36 -1.63
C ALA A 96 -3.06 -17.14 -1.93
N ALA A 97 -3.60 -15.93 -1.69
CA ALA A 97 -5.00 -15.61 -1.95
C ALA A 97 -5.37 -15.62 -3.45
N LEU A 98 -4.45 -15.20 -4.31
CA LEU A 98 -4.69 -15.10 -5.77
C LEU A 98 -4.32 -16.36 -6.53
N THR A 99 -3.26 -17.04 -6.12
CA THR A 99 -2.67 -18.16 -6.89
C THR A 99 -2.79 -19.52 -6.21
N GLY A 100 -3.17 -19.56 -4.95
CA GLY A 100 -3.16 -20.78 -4.13
C GLY A 100 -1.76 -21.28 -3.78
N ARG A 101 -0.69 -20.60 -4.19
CA ARG A 101 0.70 -21.02 -3.92
C ARG A 101 1.21 -20.35 -2.64
N GLU A 102 1.85 -21.13 -1.78
CA GLU A 102 2.44 -20.62 -0.54
C GLU A 102 3.94 -20.36 -0.73
N VAL A 103 4.38 -19.14 -0.43
CA VAL A 103 5.80 -18.79 -0.40
C VAL A 103 6.44 -19.43 0.84
N PRO A 104 7.48 -20.26 0.69
CA PRO A 104 8.11 -20.94 1.81
C PRO A 104 8.64 -19.97 2.87
N SER A 105 8.75 -20.46 4.11
CA SER A 105 9.39 -19.69 5.19
C SER A 105 10.83 -19.34 4.82
N GLY A 106 11.20 -18.05 4.93
CA GLY A 106 12.49 -17.55 4.47
C GLY A 106 12.62 -17.35 2.95
N GLY A 107 11.65 -17.87 2.16
CA GLY A 107 11.62 -17.73 0.70
C GLY A 107 11.12 -16.37 0.23
N LEU A 108 11.28 -16.12 -1.07
CA LEU A 108 10.85 -14.92 -1.79
C LEU A 108 9.69 -15.25 -2.75
N PRO A 109 8.87 -14.27 -3.15
CA PRO A 109 7.81 -14.44 -4.14
C PRO A 109 8.27 -15.14 -5.44
N ILE A 110 9.47 -14.83 -5.90
CA ILE A 110 10.06 -15.44 -7.09
C ILE A 110 10.26 -16.96 -6.97
N ASP A 111 10.34 -17.50 -5.76
CA ASP A 111 10.50 -18.94 -5.55
C ASP A 111 9.22 -19.72 -5.89
N VAL A 112 8.09 -19.03 -5.94
CA VAL A 112 6.81 -19.56 -6.43
C VAL A 112 6.40 -18.93 -7.77
N GLY A 113 7.33 -18.29 -8.47
CA GLY A 113 7.09 -17.71 -9.79
C GLY A 113 6.30 -16.40 -9.78
N ALA A 114 6.10 -15.77 -8.64
CA ALA A 114 5.34 -14.53 -8.54
C ALA A 114 6.22 -13.30 -8.30
N ILE A 115 5.77 -12.15 -8.81
CA ILE A 115 6.23 -10.84 -8.36
C ILE A 115 5.04 -10.01 -7.92
N VAL A 116 5.24 -9.20 -6.89
CA VAL A 116 4.22 -8.30 -6.37
C VAL A 116 4.71 -6.87 -6.46
N GLN A 117 3.86 -5.98 -6.97
CA GLN A 117 4.14 -4.54 -7.06
C GLN A 117 2.95 -3.76 -6.49
N ASN A 118 3.22 -2.67 -5.78
CA ASN A 118 2.18 -1.77 -5.30
C ASN A 118 1.62 -0.94 -6.46
N VAL A 119 0.35 -0.53 -6.38
CA VAL A 119 -0.32 0.31 -7.38
C VAL A 119 0.41 1.62 -7.65
N GLY A 120 0.90 2.31 -6.62
CA GLY A 120 1.70 3.52 -6.78
C GLY A 120 3.03 3.28 -7.50
N THR A 121 3.58 2.06 -7.44
CA THR A 121 4.76 1.67 -8.23
C THR A 121 4.40 1.53 -9.72
N ALA A 122 3.25 0.94 -10.04
CA ALA A 122 2.78 0.84 -11.42
C ALA A 122 2.57 2.24 -12.03
N LEU A 123 1.93 3.15 -11.29
CA LEU A 123 1.76 4.54 -11.69
C LEU A 123 3.12 5.25 -11.88
N ALA A 124 4.09 5.02 -11.00
CA ALA A 124 5.42 5.60 -11.14
C ALA A 124 6.18 5.08 -12.36
N VAL A 125 5.97 3.82 -12.75
CA VAL A 125 6.50 3.26 -14.00
C VAL A 125 5.88 3.95 -15.21
N TYR A 126 4.57 4.16 -15.22
CA TYR A 126 3.90 4.94 -16.26
C TYR A 126 4.48 6.36 -16.37
N ASP A 127 4.56 7.08 -15.26
CA ASP A 127 5.11 8.43 -15.24
C ASP A 127 6.55 8.48 -15.76
N ALA A 128 7.38 7.50 -15.38
CA ALA A 128 8.77 7.44 -15.83
C ALA A 128 8.89 7.15 -17.34
N VAL A 129 8.11 6.19 -17.86
CA VAL A 129 8.22 5.73 -19.25
C VAL A 129 7.51 6.67 -20.22
N GLN A 130 6.31 7.14 -19.87
CA GLN A 130 5.48 7.95 -20.77
C GLN A 130 5.69 9.46 -20.60
N LYS A 131 5.92 9.93 -19.38
CA LYS A 131 6.05 11.36 -19.07
C LYS A 131 7.50 11.78 -18.80
N ASN A 132 8.45 10.84 -18.87
CA ASN A 132 9.87 11.07 -18.52
C ASN A 132 10.02 11.73 -17.13
N LYS A 133 9.11 11.39 -16.20
CA LYS A 133 9.06 11.95 -14.86
C LYS A 133 9.56 10.91 -13.85
N PRO A 134 10.69 11.17 -13.17
CA PRO A 134 11.18 10.26 -12.14
C PRO A 134 10.26 10.28 -10.91
N LEU A 135 10.35 9.24 -10.05
CA LEU A 135 9.60 9.17 -8.80
C LEU A 135 10.12 10.21 -7.79
N ILE A 136 9.59 11.42 -7.86
CA ILE A 136 9.90 12.56 -6.98
C ILE A 136 8.72 12.99 -6.11
N GLU A 137 7.56 12.41 -6.34
CA GLU A 137 6.32 12.70 -5.61
C GLU A 137 5.63 11.40 -5.24
N ARG A 138 4.79 11.45 -4.21
CA ARG A 138 3.88 10.36 -3.90
C ARG A 138 2.64 10.87 -3.18
N VAL A 139 1.56 10.08 -3.19
CA VAL A 139 0.39 10.31 -2.37
C VAL A 139 0.65 9.76 -0.97
N VAL A 140 0.36 10.59 0.04
CA VAL A 140 0.50 10.25 1.47
C VAL A 140 -0.80 10.58 2.17
N THR A 141 -1.38 9.60 2.85
CA THR A 141 -2.55 9.82 3.71
C THR A 141 -2.11 10.48 5.01
N VAL A 142 -2.63 11.66 5.32
CA VAL A 142 -2.45 12.31 6.62
C VAL A 142 -3.75 12.20 7.38
N THR A 143 -3.74 11.47 8.50
CA THR A 143 -4.97 11.07 9.19
C THR A 143 -4.77 10.96 10.70
N GLY A 144 -5.87 10.94 11.42
CA GLY A 144 -5.92 10.78 12.87
C GLY A 144 -7.24 11.27 13.41
N PRO A 145 -7.80 10.65 14.47
CA PRO A 145 -9.15 10.96 14.96
C PRO A 145 -9.31 12.39 15.47
N SER A 146 -8.23 13.02 15.94
CA SER A 146 -8.26 14.40 16.48
C SER A 146 -7.72 15.45 15.51
N LEU A 147 -7.29 15.07 14.28
CA LEU A 147 -6.85 16.04 13.28
C LEU A 147 -8.00 16.92 12.79
N VAL A 148 -7.75 18.22 12.66
CA VAL A 148 -8.73 19.19 12.15
C VAL A 148 -9.13 18.86 10.71
N ARG A 149 -8.15 18.46 9.89
CA ARG A 149 -8.37 18.05 8.50
C ARG A 149 -7.56 16.80 8.20
N GLN A 150 -8.24 15.76 7.73
CA GLN A 150 -7.61 14.57 7.17
C GLN A 150 -7.57 14.70 5.64
N ALA A 151 -6.47 14.27 5.01
CA ALA A 151 -6.31 14.40 3.57
C ALA A 151 -5.36 13.37 2.99
N ASN A 152 -5.58 13.01 1.71
CA ASN A 152 -4.55 12.41 0.88
C ASN A 152 -3.81 13.54 0.16
N LEU A 153 -2.53 13.65 0.39
CA LEU A 153 -1.71 14.74 -0.13
C LEU A 153 -0.70 14.20 -1.14
N LYS A 154 -0.66 14.78 -2.33
CA LYS A 154 0.43 14.55 -3.27
C LYS A 154 1.60 15.45 -2.88
N VAL A 155 2.65 14.85 -2.37
CA VAL A 155 3.79 15.54 -1.79
C VAL A 155 5.10 15.17 -2.46
N ARG A 156 6.06 16.09 -2.48
CA ARG A 156 7.42 15.80 -2.94
C ARG A 156 8.15 14.95 -1.92
N ILE A 157 8.93 14.00 -2.40
CA ILE A 157 9.87 13.25 -1.57
C ILE A 157 10.89 14.23 -1.01
N GLY A 158 11.13 14.18 0.30
CA GLY A 158 11.98 15.12 1.01
C GLY A 158 11.21 16.20 1.78
N THR A 159 9.91 16.41 1.52
CA THR A 159 9.07 17.32 2.33
C THR A 159 9.03 16.84 3.78
N ALA A 160 9.20 17.75 4.73
CA ALA A 160 9.15 17.42 6.15
C ALA A 160 7.72 17.02 6.57
N VAL A 161 7.59 16.02 7.43
CA VAL A 161 6.27 15.58 7.94
C VAL A 161 5.56 16.70 8.69
N SER A 162 6.30 17.59 9.36
CA SER A 162 5.72 18.79 9.99
C SER A 162 4.91 19.64 9.02
N GLU A 163 5.39 19.85 7.78
CA GLU A 163 4.68 20.63 6.77
C GLU A 163 3.34 20.00 6.37
N LEU A 164 3.29 18.65 6.30
CA LEU A 164 2.05 17.94 6.03
C LEU A 164 1.05 18.12 7.17
N LEU A 165 1.53 18.04 8.41
CA LEU A 165 0.70 18.23 9.59
C LEU A 165 0.22 19.68 9.72
N ASP A 166 1.07 20.66 9.44
CA ASP A 166 0.70 22.08 9.44
C ASP A 166 -0.39 22.35 8.39
N TYR A 167 -0.27 21.76 7.19
CA TYR A 167 -1.30 21.82 6.17
C TYR A 167 -2.63 21.22 6.64
N CYS A 168 -2.59 20.20 7.48
CA CYS A 168 -3.76 19.54 8.06
C CYS A 168 -4.31 20.23 9.33
N GLY A 169 -3.79 21.39 9.70
CA GLY A 169 -4.25 22.19 10.84
C GLY A 169 -3.39 22.06 12.09
N GLY A 170 -2.20 21.50 11.96
CA GLY A 170 -1.23 21.31 13.03
C GLY A 170 -1.50 20.06 13.88
N LEU A 171 -0.62 19.82 14.84
CA LEU A 171 -0.79 18.73 15.79
C LEU A 171 -1.91 19.03 16.78
N PRO A 172 -2.87 18.10 16.98
CA PRO A 172 -3.84 18.19 18.09
C PRO A 172 -3.17 18.26 19.46
N ALA A 173 -3.78 18.99 20.40
CA ALA A 173 -3.23 19.13 21.74
C ALA A 173 -3.16 17.80 22.53
N ASP A 174 -4.02 16.83 22.16
CA ASP A 174 -4.08 15.50 22.76
C ASP A 174 -3.18 14.48 22.06
N THR A 175 -2.25 14.92 21.18
CA THR A 175 -1.37 14.03 20.44
C THR A 175 -0.47 13.19 21.37
N GLY A 176 -0.63 11.89 21.32
CA GLY A 176 0.23 10.94 22.04
C GLY A 176 1.30 10.29 21.17
N LYS A 177 1.04 10.14 19.85
CA LYS A 177 1.99 9.50 18.94
C LYS A 177 1.75 9.92 17.49
N VAL A 178 2.84 10.17 16.76
CA VAL A 178 2.84 10.29 15.29
C VAL A 178 3.55 9.10 14.69
N ILE A 179 2.93 8.47 13.70
CA ILE A 179 3.41 7.25 13.06
C ILE A 179 3.63 7.52 11.57
N ALA A 180 4.80 7.20 11.07
CA ALA A 180 5.07 7.11 9.63
C ALA A 180 4.60 5.74 9.13
N GLY A 181 3.49 5.74 8.37
CA GLY A 181 2.74 4.55 7.96
C GLY A 181 1.46 4.34 8.74
N GLY A 182 0.91 3.12 8.68
CA GLY A 182 -0.30 2.73 9.39
C GLY A 182 -0.05 2.23 10.82
N PRO A 183 -1.12 1.92 11.57
CA PRO A 183 -1.01 1.54 12.98
C PRO A 183 -0.37 0.16 13.19
N MET A 184 -0.38 -0.71 12.17
CA MET A 184 0.10 -2.09 12.27
C MET A 184 1.59 -2.22 11.91
N MET A 185 2.03 -1.61 10.81
CA MET A 185 3.39 -1.73 10.28
C MET A 185 4.20 -0.42 10.36
N GLY A 186 3.55 0.71 10.65
CA GLY A 186 4.20 2.02 10.73
C GLY A 186 5.17 2.15 11.90
N ARG A 187 6.02 3.16 11.83
CA ARG A 187 7.03 3.45 12.85
C ARG A 187 6.72 4.76 13.57
N ALA A 188 6.72 4.73 14.89
CA ALA A 188 6.60 5.95 15.68
C ALA A 188 7.76 6.90 15.40
N MET A 189 7.44 8.16 15.16
CA MET A 189 8.42 9.19 14.81
C MET A 189 9.00 9.82 16.09
N ALA A 190 10.30 9.99 16.13
CA ALA A 190 10.99 10.69 17.21
C ALA A 190 10.96 12.22 17.04
N HIS A 191 10.85 12.70 15.79
CA HIS A 191 10.76 14.12 15.46
C HIS A 191 10.03 14.32 14.12
N LEU A 192 9.36 15.45 13.96
CA LEU A 192 8.53 15.75 12.78
C LEU A 192 9.28 16.38 11.61
N GLY A 193 10.54 16.73 11.79
CA GLY A 193 11.43 17.18 10.72
C GLY A 193 11.92 16.05 9.80
N ALA A 194 11.53 14.79 10.06
CA ALA A 194 11.84 13.67 9.19
C ALA A 194 11.17 13.85 7.82
N PRO A 195 11.88 13.56 6.71
CA PRO A 195 11.33 13.75 5.38
C PRO A 195 10.39 12.62 4.97
N VAL A 196 9.44 12.95 4.11
CA VAL A 196 8.69 11.95 3.33
C VAL A 196 9.65 11.18 2.44
N VAL A 197 9.60 9.86 2.52
CA VAL A 197 10.42 8.95 1.71
C VAL A 197 9.56 8.14 0.74
N LYS A 198 10.19 7.52 -0.26
CA LYS A 198 9.51 6.74 -1.31
C LYS A 198 8.55 5.67 -0.78
N GLY A 199 8.85 5.06 0.37
CA GLY A 199 8.03 4.01 0.98
C GLY A 199 6.96 4.50 1.97
N MET A 200 6.83 5.82 2.19
CA MET A 200 5.87 6.36 3.17
C MET A 200 4.49 6.53 2.52
N SER A 201 3.50 5.74 2.93
CA SER A 201 2.12 5.81 2.43
C SER A 201 1.20 6.64 3.33
N ALA A 202 1.57 6.86 4.60
CA ALA A 202 0.75 7.62 5.53
C ALA A 202 1.55 8.30 6.65
N VAL A 203 0.90 9.29 7.25
CA VAL A 203 1.23 9.89 8.55
C VAL A 203 -0.03 9.79 9.42
N LEU A 204 0.03 8.97 10.47
CA LEU A 204 -1.07 8.75 11.40
C LEU A 204 -0.80 9.43 12.74
N VAL A 205 -1.71 10.28 13.17
CA VAL A 205 -1.65 10.95 14.47
C VAL A 205 -2.64 10.27 15.42
N LEU A 206 -2.13 9.65 16.46
CA LEU A 206 -2.93 9.01 17.49
C LEU A 206 -3.01 9.87 18.75
N PRO A 207 -4.19 9.97 19.39
CA PRO A 207 -4.33 10.66 20.66
C PRO A 207 -3.62 9.92 21.80
N GLU A 208 -3.35 10.60 22.88
CA GLU A 208 -2.69 10.02 24.06
C GLU A 208 -3.44 8.79 24.59
N SER A 209 -4.78 8.83 24.58
CA SER A 209 -5.63 7.71 25.00
C SER A 209 -5.40 6.42 24.21
N ALA A 210 -5.09 6.52 22.92
CA ALA A 210 -4.77 5.38 22.04
C ALA A 210 -3.27 5.04 22.01
N SER A 211 -2.43 5.82 22.68
CA SER A 211 -0.96 5.69 22.62
C SER A 211 -0.33 5.17 23.90
N ARG A 212 -1.14 4.86 24.90
CA ARG A 212 -0.66 4.39 26.23
C ARG A 212 0.09 3.08 26.07
N ARG A 213 1.30 3.03 26.63
CA ARG A 213 2.01 1.76 26.80
C ARG A 213 1.39 1.00 27.94
N MET A 214 0.92 -0.21 27.64
CA MET A 214 0.60 -1.14 28.71
C MET A 214 1.90 -1.61 29.38
N PRO A 215 1.91 -1.85 30.70
CA PRO A 215 3.09 -2.41 31.36
C PRO A 215 3.43 -3.77 30.77
N GLU A 216 4.70 -3.96 30.46
CA GLU A 216 5.19 -5.24 29.98
C GLU A 216 5.07 -6.31 31.09
N GLN A 217 4.57 -7.48 30.73
CA GLN A 217 4.44 -8.62 31.63
C GLN A 217 5.08 -9.83 31.02
N SER A 218 5.57 -10.75 31.87
CA SER A 218 6.14 -12.01 31.40
C SER A 218 5.09 -12.83 30.65
N CYS A 219 5.50 -13.44 29.55
CA CYS A 219 4.62 -14.32 28.77
C CYS A 219 4.18 -15.53 29.60
N ILE A 220 2.85 -15.69 29.75
CA ILE A 220 2.23 -16.83 30.46
C ILE A 220 2.14 -18.09 29.59
N ARG A 221 2.64 -18.07 28.36
CA ARG A 221 2.66 -19.17 27.38
C ARG A 221 1.28 -19.78 27.08
N CYS A 222 0.21 -18.99 27.10
CA CYS A 222 -1.15 -19.48 26.83
C CYS A 222 -1.45 -19.83 25.36
N GLY A 223 -0.56 -19.52 24.43
CA GLY A 223 -0.71 -19.85 23.00
C GLY A 223 -1.76 -19.04 22.21
N LYS A 224 -2.50 -18.11 22.83
CA LYS A 224 -3.55 -17.34 22.15
C LYS A 224 -3.04 -16.55 20.94
N CYS A 225 -1.83 -16.00 21.01
CA CYS A 225 -1.24 -15.28 19.87
C CYS A 225 -0.98 -16.20 18.66
N VAL A 226 -0.63 -17.48 18.91
CA VAL A 226 -0.40 -18.48 17.85
C VAL A 226 -1.72 -18.88 17.19
N SER A 227 -2.82 -18.92 17.94
CA SER A 227 -4.12 -19.35 17.43
C SER A 227 -4.83 -18.29 16.60
N VAL A 228 -4.43 -17.01 16.68
CA VAL A 228 -5.07 -15.88 15.98
C VAL A 228 -4.17 -15.26 14.89
N CYS A 229 -2.92 -15.64 14.81
CA CYS A 229 -1.95 -15.23 13.82
C CYS A 229 -1.58 -16.46 12.95
#